data_1e8b43e8db46ff50d5366d30db534e06
#
_entry.id   1e8b43e8db46ff50d5366d30db534e06
#
_cell.length_a   1.000
_cell.length_b   1.000
_cell.length_c   1.000
_cell.angle_alpha   90.00
_cell.angle_beta   90.00
_cell.angle_gamma   90.00
#
_symmetry.space_group_name_H-M   'P 1'
#
loop_
_entity.id
_entity.type
_entity.pdbx_description
1 polymer ?
#
loop_
_entity_poly.entity_id
_entity_poly.type
_entity_poly.pdbx_seq_one_letter_code
_entity_poly.pdbx_strand_id
1 'polypeptide(L)'
;MGGLNRCSKWGAALALTALLGALVAASPAGATTAQTSIVNGAPTSIASLPSLAFINHKAPSFVRHGGPPEYTACAGTVIAPQLVLTAGHCVQSFRGGLMSTTGYRVTTGAQKAHGAFEGTVSRVSRVLIIPGYNPGNRRYDVGLLVLSQPVSAPSMRLARPGESGLVADGKRLIVAGWGFPKPPPSQLSPLLRSGATIIGATGSCQQQGAGAPYGFFPEFQICALPSPEIGNVSCDGDGGGPGLVPRQDGALVQVGVISSQGPGCELDKPEVLTRVDSVYGWVTSWIAAYEGRGYVPKVSIPKVTYPQMSEQRFKSLAPQVLAWNFRKAFTGRRGPLTINRCKQLGKIAIKCQVGWTYAGMPWSGRVSLRYATTREGLIINLGYRIKHVNKTCFKKYRGTRRCVVIVRGH
;
A
#
# COMPACT_ATOMS: atom_id res chain seq x y z
N MET A 1 -74.59 33.19 75.33
CA MET A 1 -75.65 33.75 74.46
C MET A 1 -75.30 33.40 73.06
N GLY A 2 -75.93 32.45 72.55
CA GLY A 2 -76.64 32.34 71.30
C GLY A 2 -75.75 32.35 70.09
N GLY A 3 -75.85 31.50 69.21
CA GLY A 3 -76.80 30.49 68.79
C GLY A 3 -76.47 30.12 67.37
N LEU A 4 -76.51 28.86 67.15
CA LEU A 4 -77.25 28.14 66.11
C LEU A 4 -76.95 28.34 64.59
N ASN A 5 -76.62 27.22 64.08
CA ASN A 5 -77.17 26.55 62.85
C ASN A 5 -76.76 27.04 61.48
N ARG A 6 -76.44 26.21 60.59
CA ARG A 6 -76.92 25.03 59.88
C ARG A 6 -76.15 24.74 58.64
N CYS A 7 -75.84 23.53 58.47
CA CYS A 7 -76.10 22.60 57.32
C CYS A 7 -75.62 22.92 55.92
N SER A 8 -74.85 22.02 55.47
CA SER A 8 -74.95 21.17 54.24
C SER A 8 -74.61 21.83 52.91
N LYS A 9 -73.67 21.34 52.20
CA LYS A 9 -73.90 20.41 51.10
C LYS A 9 -72.57 20.01 50.50
N TRP A 10 -72.51 18.82 50.14
CA TRP A 10 -71.43 18.13 49.44
C TRP A 10 -71.15 18.76 48.14
N GLY A 11 -69.84 18.92 47.83
CA GLY A 11 -69.29 19.21 46.50
C GLY A 11 -67.91 18.57 46.37
N ALA A 12 -67.90 17.42 45.74
CA ALA A 12 -66.65 16.75 45.42
C ALA A 12 -65.84 17.61 44.41
N ALA A 13 -64.72 18.18 44.84
CA ALA A 13 -63.77 18.80 43.94
C ALA A 13 -62.64 17.78 43.66
N LEU A 14 -62.60 17.27 42.42
CA LEU A 14 -61.53 16.49 41.88
C LEU A 14 -60.28 17.39 41.81
N ALA A 15 -59.27 17.07 42.62
CA ALA A 15 -57.97 17.66 42.51
C ALA A 15 -57.23 17.00 41.34
N LEU A 16 -57.11 17.69 40.20
CA LEU A 16 -56.27 17.32 39.10
C LEU A 16 -54.83 17.71 39.48
N THR A 17 -54.02 16.75 39.94
CA THR A 17 -52.57 16.93 40.07
C THR A 17 -51.93 16.82 38.67
N ALA A 18 -51.57 17.96 38.12
CA ALA A 18 -50.76 18.04 36.92
C ALA A 18 -49.34 17.58 37.26
N LEU A 19 -48.99 16.30 36.89
CA LEU A 19 -47.60 15.85 36.79
C LEU A 19 -46.98 16.56 35.59
N LEU A 20 -46.16 17.61 35.80
CA LEU A 20 -45.19 18.08 34.82
C LEU A 20 -44.12 17.02 34.70
N GLY A 21 -44.26 16.10 33.72
CA GLY A 21 -43.22 15.24 33.27
C GLY A 21 -42.13 16.07 32.54
N ALA A 22 -40.97 16.26 33.18
CA ALA A 22 -39.80 16.80 32.52
C ALA A 22 -39.35 15.75 31.48
N LEU A 23 -39.68 16.00 30.20
CA LEU A 23 -39.02 15.31 29.08
C LEU A 23 -37.57 15.80 29.09
N VAL A 24 -36.70 15.00 29.69
CA VAL A 24 -35.26 15.07 29.43
C VAL A 24 -35.07 14.60 27.96
N ALA A 25 -34.97 15.57 27.07
CA ALA A 25 -34.52 15.32 25.71
C ALA A 25 -33.12 14.72 25.82
N ALA A 26 -32.98 13.40 25.73
CA ALA A 26 -31.73 12.74 25.53
C ALA A 26 -31.20 13.26 24.19
N SER A 27 -30.22 14.17 24.23
CA SER A 27 -29.45 14.55 23.06
C SER A 27 -28.87 13.27 22.47
N PRO A 28 -29.04 12.99 21.16
CA PRO A 28 -28.36 11.88 20.57
C PRO A 28 -26.86 12.08 20.82
N ALA A 29 -26.24 11.17 21.56
CA ALA A 29 -24.81 11.11 21.71
C ALA A 29 -24.24 11.18 20.29
N GLY A 30 -23.52 12.28 20.01
CA GLY A 30 -22.92 12.46 18.70
C GLY A 30 -22.14 11.21 18.34
N ALA A 31 -22.58 10.53 17.30
CA ALA A 31 -21.80 9.44 16.72
C ALA A 31 -20.47 10.05 16.32
N THR A 32 -19.45 9.84 17.15
CA THR A 32 -18.08 10.09 16.75
C THR A 32 -17.86 9.24 15.50
N THR A 33 -17.77 9.90 14.35
CA THR A 33 -17.41 9.25 13.09
C THR A 33 -16.07 8.58 13.33
N ALA A 34 -16.11 7.28 13.58
CA ALA A 34 -14.91 6.48 13.75
C ALA A 34 -14.10 6.63 12.46
N GLN A 35 -12.89 7.18 12.58
CA GLN A 35 -11.96 7.29 11.46
C GLN A 35 -11.59 5.87 11.01
N THR A 36 -11.79 5.58 9.72
CA THR A 36 -11.70 4.25 9.14
C THR A 36 -10.40 4.08 8.35
N SER A 37 -9.53 3.14 8.71
CA SER A 37 -8.48 2.61 7.82
C SER A 37 -9.01 1.40 7.06
N ILE A 38 -8.42 0.97 5.95
CA ILE A 38 -9.17 0.47 4.83
C ILE A 38 -10.26 1.51 4.57
N VAL A 39 -10.18 2.28 3.54
CA VAL A 39 -11.13 3.39 3.34
C VAL A 39 -12.55 2.87 3.50
N ASN A 40 -13.33 3.45 4.41
CA ASN A 40 -14.64 2.98 4.88
C ASN A 40 -14.67 1.60 5.59
N GLY A 41 -13.53 0.97 5.88
CA GLY A 41 -13.50 -0.29 6.65
C GLY A 41 -13.91 -0.12 8.11
N ALA A 42 -14.22 -1.21 8.81
CA ALA A 42 -14.55 -1.23 10.23
C ALA A 42 -13.37 -1.65 11.11
N PRO A 43 -13.27 -1.16 12.36
CA PRO A 43 -12.34 -1.73 13.32
C PRO A 43 -12.55 -3.23 13.44
N THR A 44 -11.45 -3.97 13.39
CA THR A 44 -11.47 -5.45 13.40
C THR A 44 -10.51 -5.94 14.46
N SER A 45 -10.96 -6.96 15.22
CA SER A 45 -10.11 -7.56 16.23
C SER A 45 -8.96 -8.33 15.62
N ILE A 46 -7.76 -8.14 16.15
CA ILE A 46 -6.59 -8.96 15.77
C ILE A 46 -6.82 -10.44 16.08
N ALA A 47 -7.67 -10.77 17.07
CA ALA A 47 -8.04 -12.14 17.36
C ALA A 47 -8.82 -12.82 16.21
N SER A 48 -9.51 -12.06 15.38
CA SER A 48 -10.19 -12.56 14.16
C SER A 48 -9.23 -12.74 12.99
N LEU A 49 -8.10 -12.07 13.00
CA LEU A 49 -7.09 -12.09 11.95
C LEU A 49 -5.67 -12.23 12.55
N PRO A 50 -5.43 -13.27 13.37
CA PRO A 50 -4.24 -13.36 14.21
C PRO A 50 -2.93 -13.55 13.44
N SER A 51 -3.01 -13.91 12.16
CA SER A 51 -1.85 -14.05 11.26
C SER A 51 -1.37 -12.71 10.68
N LEU A 52 -2.09 -11.60 10.89
CA LEU A 52 -1.67 -10.32 10.33
C LEU A 52 -0.43 -9.77 11.03
N ALA A 53 0.39 -9.12 10.24
CA ALA A 53 1.60 -8.43 10.66
C ALA A 53 1.62 -7.00 10.13
N PHE A 54 1.93 -6.04 11.01
CA PHE A 54 2.27 -4.69 10.62
C PHE A 54 3.78 -4.61 10.34
N ILE A 55 4.13 -4.04 9.20
CA ILE A 55 5.51 -3.91 8.75
C ILE A 55 5.87 -2.43 8.70
N ASN A 56 6.85 -2.05 9.50
CA ASN A 56 7.44 -0.73 9.47
C ASN A 56 8.90 -0.84 9.02
N HIS A 57 9.29 -0.04 8.04
CA HIS A 57 10.67 0.06 7.60
C HIS A 57 11.15 1.50 7.69
N LYS A 58 12.17 1.71 8.49
CA LYS A 58 12.89 2.98 8.56
C LYS A 58 13.84 3.04 7.36
N ALA A 59 13.50 3.81 6.35
CA ALA A 59 14.43 4.08 5.26
C ALA A 59 15.71 4.70 5.84
N PRO A 60 16.90 4.26 5.40
CA PRO A 60 18.12 4.98 5.73
C PRO A 60 17.92 6.42 5.29
N SER A 61 18.17 7.35 6.19
CA SER A 61 18.05 8.77 5.91
C SER A 61 19.05 9.15 4.81
N PHE A 62 18.60 9.09 3.55
CA PHE A 62 19.29 9.76 2.45
C PHE A 62 19.14 11.28 2.53
N VAL A 63 18.96 11.78 3.74
CA VAL A 63 18.85 13.19 4.00
C VAL A 63 20.24 13.76 4.14
N ARG A 64 20.82 14.13 3.02
CA ARG A 64 21.93 15.11 3.03
C ARG A 64 21.51 16.46 3.64
N HIS A 65 20.28 16.61 4.15
CA HIS A 65 19.70 17.88 4.60
C HIS A 65 18.79 17.76 5.84
N GLY A 66 19.08 16.87 6.79
CA GLY A 66 18.50 16.95 8.14
C GLY A 66 16.97 16.76 8.28
N GLY A 67 16.28 16.16 7.31
CA GLY A 67 14.85 15.84 7.44
C GLY A 67 14.59 14.63 8.35
N PRO A 68 13.37 14.48 8.90
CA PRO A 68 13.03 13.33 9.71
C PRO A 68 13.17 12.03 8.90
N PRO A 69 13.48 10.90 9.55
CA PRO A 69 13.55 9.62 8.88
C PRO A 69 12.22 9.28 8.22
N GLU A 70 12.27 8.93 6.95
CA GLU A 70 11.09 8.51 6.20
C GLU A 70 10.77 7.05 6.59
N TYR A 71 9.59 6.82 7.14
CA TYR A 71 9.11 5.47 7.44
C TYR A 71 8.16 5.04 6.33
N THR A 72 8.37 3.84 5.80
CA THR A 72 7.39 3.17 4.97
C THR A 72 6.62 2.16 5.80
N ALA A 73 5.31 2.18 5.70
CA ALA A 73 4.43 1.21 6.33
C ALA A 73 3.88 0.26 5.26
N CYS A 74 3.80 -1.01 5.63
CA CYS A 74 3.17 -2.07 4.87
C CYS A 74 2.43 -3.01 5.83
N ALA A 75 1.63 -3.87 5.27
CA ALA A 75 1.07 -5.01 5.99
C ALA A 75 1.68 -6.32 5.47
N GLY A 76 1.43 -7.40 6.18
CA GLY A 76 1.85 -8.74 5.79
C GLY A 76 1.08 -9.80 6.54
N THR A 77 1.40 -11.05 6.25
CA THR A 77 0.74 -12.20 6.83
C THR A 77 1.76 -13.25 7.25
N VAL A 78 1.69 -13.71 8.49
CA VAL A 78 2.48 -14.85 8.96
C VAL A 78 2.04 -16.10 8.21
N ILE A 79 2.95 -16.76 7.52
CA ILE A 79 2.71 -17.98 6.73
C ILE A 79 3.51 -19.18 7.23
N ALA A 80 4.48 -18.94 8.10
CA ALA A 80 5.20 -19.89 8.92
C ALA A 80 5.76 -19.13 10.14
N PRO A 81 6.18 -19.79 11.23
CA PRO A 81 6.61 -19.10 12.46
C PRO A 81 7.67 -18.02 12.27
N GLN A 82 8.52 -18.15 11.26
CA GLN A 82 9.56 -17.16 10.94
C GLN A 82 9.36 -16.48 9.59
N LEU A 83 8.24 -16.71 8.89
CA LEU A 83 8.00 -16.14 7.56
C LEU A 83 6.78 -15.26 7.53
N VAL A 84 6.96 -14.05 7.01
CA VAL A 84 5.89 -13.11 6.73
C VAL A 84 5.83 -12.85 5.23
N LEU A 85 4.68 -13.14 4.64
CA LEU A 85 4.35 -12.83 3.25
C LEU A 85 3.94 -11.36 3.16
N THR A 86 4.50 -10.64 2.20
CA THR A 86 4.18 -9.23 1.93
C THR A 86 4.36 -8.92 0.44
N ALA A 87 4.18 -7.68 0.03
CA ALA A 87 4.41 -7.28 -1.34
C ALA A 87 5.91 -7.09 -1.67
N GLY A 88 6.27 -7.27 -2.92
CA GLY A 88 7.62 -7.02 -3.42
C GLY A 88 8.05 -5.56 -3.25
N HIS A 89 7.11 -4.62 -3.44
CA HIS A 89 7.37 -3.20 -3.23
C HIS A 89 7.61 -2.82 -1.76
N CYS A 90 7.20 -3.67 -0.82
CA CYS A 90 7.48 -3.51 0.60
C CYS A 90 8.90 -3.96 0.99
N VAL A 91 9.57 -4.71 0.11
CA VAL A 91 10.90 -5.28 0.38
C VAL A 91 11.97 -4.81 -0.60
N GLN A 92 11.57 -4.18 -1.68
CA GLN A 92 12.49 -3.61 -2.66
C GLN A 92 12.37 -2.09 -2.70
N SER A 93 13.49 -1.42 -2.64
CA SER A 93 13.52 0.03 -2.80
C SER A 93 13.13 0.43 -4.23
N PHE A 94 12.63 1.64 -4.38
CA PHE A 94 12.29 2.20 -5.68
C PHE A 94 13.47 2.23 -6.67
N ARG A 95 14.69 2.13 -6.17
CA ARG A 95 15.93 2.03 -6.95
C ARG A 95 16.27 0.61 -7.40
N GLY A 96 15.46 -0.38 -7.01
CA GLY A 96 15.58 -1.76 -7.44
C GLY A 96 16.44 -2.67 -6.56
N GLY A 97 17.05 -2.16 -5.48
CA GLY A 97 17.76 -2.98 -4.50
C GLY A 97 16.86 -3.42 -3.36
N LEU A 98 17.13 -4.56 -2.73
CA LEU A 98 16.45 -4.99 -1.51
C LEU A 98 16.66 -3.97 -0.40
N MET A 99 15.63 -3.75 0.41
CA MET A 99 15.73 -2.89 1.58
C MET A 99 16.55 -3.56 2.68
N SER A 100 17.27 -2.75 3.47
CA SER A 100 18.11 -3.28 4.55
C SER A 100 17.29 -3.96 5.64
N THR A 101 17.73 -5.13 6.07
CA THR A 101 17.09 -5.88 7.18
C THR A 101 17.03 -5.07 8.47
N THR A 102 18.02 -4.24 8.73
CA THR A 102 18.14 -3.46 9.98
C THR A 102 17.04 -2.41 10.16
N GLY A 103 16.44 -1.95 9.05
CA GLY A 103 15.37 -0.97 9.06
C GLY A 103 14.01 -1.52 9.47
N TYR A 104 13.82 -2.83 9.36
CA TYR A 104 12.51 -3.45 9.58
C TYR A 104 12.17 -3.62 11.06
N ARG A 105 10.87 -3.43 11.33
CA ARG A 105 10.16 -3.87 12.53
C ARG A 105 8.86 -4.52 12.07
N VAL A 106 8.65 -5.77 12.43
CA VAL A 106 7.45 -6.54 12.13
C VAL A 106 6.71 -6.79 13.42
N THR A 107 5.48 -6.29 13.52
CA THR A 107 4.66 -6.43 14.73
C THR A 107 3.53 -7.41 14.45
N THR A 108 3.41 -8.46 15.28
CA THR A 108 2.34 -9.46 15.22
C THR A 108 1.54 -9.45 16.52
N GLY A 109 0.26 -9.86 16.45
CA GLY A 109 -0.62 -9.95 17.62
C GLY A 109 -1.02 -8.58 18.21
N ALA A 110 -0.87 -7.49 17.47
CA ALA A 110 -1.21 -6.15 17.93
C ALA A 110 -2.51 -5.66 17.32
N GLN A 111 -3.41 -5.15 18.14
CA GLN A 111 -4.58 -4.39 17.70
C GLN A 111 -4.17 -3.01 17.22
N LYS A 112 -3.23 -2.40 17.94
CA LYS A 112 -2.61 -1.11 17.63
C LYS A 112 -1.18 -1.35 17.16
N ALA A 113 -0.90 -1.10 15.90
CA ALA A 113 0.43 -1.36 15.34
C ALA A 113 1.36 -0.15 15.40
N HIS A 114 0.81 1.06 15.53
CA HIS A 114 1.56 2.30 15.50
C HIS A 114 1.55 2.98 16.87
N GLY A 115 2.76 3.14 17.45
CA GLY A 115 2.94 3.86 18.73
C GLY A 115 2.48 3.11 19.99
N ALA A 116 2.12 1.84 19.90
CA ALA A 116 1.69 1.05 21.04
C ALA A 116 2.71 -0.05 21.38
N PHE A 117 2.75 -0.40 22.67
CA PHE A 117 3.54 -1.52 23.20
C PHE A 117 2.73 -2.84 23.15
N GLU A 118 1.86 -2.99 22.15
CA GLU A 118 1.03 -4.19 21.98
C GLU A 118 1.70 -5.17 21.01
N GLY A 119 1.53 -6.47 21.26
CA GLY A 119 2.02 -7.53 20.39
C GLY A 119 3.52 -7.79 20.50
N THR A 120 4.01 -8.60 19.57
CA THR A 120 5.41 -9.00 19.48
C THR A 120 6.08 -8.25 18.34
N VAL A 121 7.14 -7.49 18.65
CA VAL A 121 7.96 -6.79 17.66
C VAL A 121 9.19 -7.62 17.33
N SER A 122 9.27 -8.07 16.09
CA SER A 122 10.37 -8.89 15.57
C SER A 122 11.29 -8.10 14.65
N ARG A 123 12.58 -8.47 14.69
CA ARG A 123 13.56 -8.02 13.70
C ARG A 123 13.52 -8.96 12.47
N VAL A 124 14.04 -8.47 11.37
CA VAL A 124 14.17 -9.24 10.12
C VAL A 124 15.63 -9.66 9.95
N SER A 125 15.85 -10.94 9.75
CA SER A 125 17.17 -11.52 9.48
C SER A 125 17.47 -11.59 7.97
N ARG A 126 16.44 -11.74 7.14
CA ARG A 126 16.58 -11.83 5.69
C ARG A 126 15.37 -11.25 4.97
N VAL A 127 15.63 -10.63 3.84
CA VAL A 127 14.61 -10.11 2.92
C VAL A 127 14.70 -10.93 1.63
N LEU A 128 13.55 -11.39 1.15
CA LEU A 128 13.45 -12.20 -0.06
C LEU A 128 12.44 -11.55 -1.00
N ILE A 129 12.75 -11.58 -2.28
CA ILE A 129 11.84 -11.13 -3.33
C ILE A 129 11.70 -12.24 -4.38
N ILE A 130 10.50 -12.41 -4.90
CA ILE A 130 10.26 -13.42 -5.90
C ILE A 130 11.04 -13.11 -7.20
N PRO A 131 11.70 -14.10 -7.81
CA PRO A 131 12.30 -13.93 -9.14
C PRO A 131 11.25 -13.48 -10.15
N GLY A 132 11.58 -12.45 -10.93
CA GLY A 132 10.64 -11.89 -11.91
C GLY A 132 9.76 -10.75 -11.42
N TYR A 133 9.82 -10.37 -10.15
CA TYR A 133 9.21 -9.13 -9.69
C TYR A 133 9.69 -7.94 -10.51
N ASN A 134 8.76 -7.13 -10.93
CA ASN A 134 9.05 -5.96 -11.75
C ASN A 134 8.41 -4.70 -11.15
N PRO A 135 9.17 -3.81 -10.51
CA PRO A 135 8.62 -2.62 -9.86
C PRO A 135 7.95 -1.64 -10.82
N GLY A 136 8.27 -1.72 -12.10
CA GLY A 136 7.69 -0.82 -13.11
C GLY A 136 6.32 -1.24 -13.63
N ASN A 137 5.86 -2.46 -13.35
CA ASN A 137 4.52 -2.92 -13.71
C ASN A 137 3.87 -3.81 -12.64
N ARG A 138 4.48 -3.93 -11.47
CA ARG A 138 3.97 -4.71 -10.33
C ARG A 138 3.64 -6.18 -10.65
N ARG A 139 4.24 -6.78 -11.71
CA ARG A 139 4.11 -8.22 -11.93
C ARG A 139 4.86 -8.95 -10.82
N TYR A 140 4.24 -10.01 -10.29
CA TYR A 140 4.78 -10.79 -9.18
C TYR A 140 5.18 -9.91 -7.97
N ASP A 141 4.31 -8.98 -7.59
CA ASP A 141 4.57 -8.08 -6.46
C ASP A 141 4.45 -8.83 -5.13
N VAL A 142 5.43 -9.69 -4.86
CA VAL A 142 5.51 -10.54 -3.67
C VAL A 142 6.92 -10.58 -3.13
N GLY A 143 7.03 -10.47 -1.81
CA GLY A 143 8.25 -10.63 -1.03
C GLY A 143 8.01 -11.41 0.25
N LEU A 144 9.09 -11.86 0.87
CA LEU A 144 9.07 -12.50 2.18
C LEU A 144 10.05 -11.80 3.12
N LEU A 145 9.62 -11.64 4.36
CA LEU A 145 10.48 -11.26 5.46
C LEU A 145 10.73 -12.48 6.34
N VAL A 146 12.01 -12.82 6.51
CA VAL A 146 12.42 -13.86 7.47
C VAL A 146 12.67 -13.19 8.81
N LEU A 147 11.90 -13.55 9.81
CA LEU A 147 12.04 -13.03 11.16
C LEU A 147 13.29 -13.61 11.83
N SER A 148 13.92 -12.85 12.72
CA SER A 148 15.09 -13.30 13.46
C SER A 148 14.76 -14.38 14.50
N GLN A 149 13.50 -14.43 14.95
CA GLN A 149 12.96 -15.41 15.89
C GLN A 149 11.56 -15.82 15.46
N PRO A 150 11.12 -17.04 15.76
CA PRO A 150 9.75 -17.47 15.50
C PRO A 150 8.76 -16.66 16.33
N VAL A 151 7.58 -16.44 15.78
CA VAL A 151 6.43 -15.80 16.44
C VAL A 151 5.34 -16.82 16.71
N SER A 152 4.52 -16.55 17.73
CA SER A 152 3.38 -17.39 18.12
C SER A 152 2.11 -17.16 17.28
N ALA A 153 2.11 -16.11 16.45
CA ALA A 153 1.00 -15.84 15.55
C ALA A 153 0.77 -17.04 14.60
N PRO A 154 -0.47 -17.52 14.43
CA PRO A 154 -0.76 -18.69 13.60
C PRO A 154 -0.48 -18.40 12.13
N SER A 155 -0.09 -19.42 11.41
CA SER A 155 0.15 -19.32 9.96
C SER A 155 -1.17 -19.26 9.19
N MET A 156 -1.27 -18.31 8.26
CA MET A 156 -2.41 -18.17 7.35
C MET A 156 -2.37 -19.27 6.27
N ARG A 157 -3.53 -19.87 6.02
CA ARG A 157 -3.69 -20.78 4.88
C ARG A 157 -3.64 -20.01 3.56
N LEU A 158 -2.81 -20.47 2.65
CA LEU A 158 -2.68 -19.91 1.31
C LEU A 158 -3.52 -20.69 0.29
N ALA A 159 -4.08 -19.98 -0.69
CA ALA A 159 -4.75 -20.60 -1.82
C ALA A 159 -3.77 -21.40 -2.65
N ARG A 160 -4.16 -22.61 -3.04
CA ARG A 160 -3.35 -23.55 -3.83
C ARG A 160 -3.66 -23.43 -5.32
N PRO A 161 -2.73 -23.77 -6.20
CA PRO A 161 -3.05 -24.02 -7.59
C PRO A 161 -4.19 -25.04 -7.70
N GLY A 162 -5.16 -24.75 -8.57
CA GLY A 162 -6.38 -25.58 -8.73
C GLY A 162 -7.57 -25.14 -7.88
N GLU A 163 -7.39 -24.23 -6.90
CA GLU A 163 -8.49 -23.66 -6.11
C GLU A 163 -9.07 -22.38 -6.78
N SER A 164 -9.16 -22.34 -8.10
CA SER A 164 -9.61 -21.16 -8.87
C SER A 164 -11.01 -20.67 -8.49
N GLY A 165 -11.86 -21.54 -7.96
CA GLY A 165 -13.17 -21.16 -7.45
C GLY A 165 -13.12 -20.17 -6.27
N LEU A 166 -11.99 -20.06 -5.56
CA LEU A 166 -11.80 -19.06 -4.50
C LEU A 166 -11.65 -17.63 -5.06
N VAL A 167 -11.21 -17.50 -6.31
CA VAL A 167 -11.01 -16.20 -6.98
C VAL A 167 -11.97 -15.97 -8.14
N ALA A 168 -13.14 -16.65 -8.11
CA ALA A 168 -14.16 -16.46 -9.12
C ALA A 168 -14.76 -15.04 -9.04
N ASP A 169 -15.20 -14.54 -10.18
CA ASP A 169 -15.86 -13.24 -10.31
C ASP A 169 -17.06 -13.13 -9.36
N GLY A 170 -17.25 -11.96 -8.76
CA GLY A 170 -18.30 -11.69 -7.79
C GLY A 170 -18.07 -12.24 -6.39
N LYS A 171 -16.99 -12.98 -6.15
CA LYS A 171 -16.65 -13.46 -4.80
C LYS A 171 -16.31 -12.29 -3.89
N ARG A 172 -16.84 -12.35 -2.66
CA ARG A 172 -16.47 -11.41 -1.60
C ARG A 172 -15.01 -11.60 -1.24
N LEU A 173 -14.27 -10.52 -1.24
CA LEU A 173 -12.88 -10.44 -0.84
C LEU A 173 -12.78 -9.55 0.39
N ILE A 174 -12.10 -10.01 1.43
CA ILE A 174 -11.84 -9.24 2.64
C ILE A 174 -10.40 -8.75 2.56
N VAL A 175 -10.20 -7.44 2.74
CA VAL A 175 -8.89 -6.80 2.86
C VAL A 175 -8.73 -6.27 4.28
N ALA A 176 -7.51 -6.29 4.81
CA ALA A 176 -7.26 -5.85 6.18
C ALA A 176 -5.86 -5.24 6.35
N GLY A 177 -5.74 -4.25 7.21
CA GLY A 177 -4.48 -3.59 7.51
C GLY A 177 -4.61 -2.38 8.42
N TRP A 178 -3.55 -1.58 8.47
CA TRP A 178 -3.43 -0.35 9.28
C TRP A 178 -3.15 0.88 8.42
N GLY A 179 -3.41 0.80 7.12
CA GLY A 179 -3.19 1.87 6.17
C GLY A 179 -4.03 3.12 6.41
N PHE A 180 -4.02 4.05 5.50
CA PHE A 180 -4.75 5.28 5.62
C PHE A 180 -6.27 5.03 5.65
N PRO A 181 -6.98 5.60 6.63
CA PRO A 181 -8.42 5.42 6.78
C PRO A 181 -9.26 6.23 5.78
N LYS A 182 -8.65 7.13 5.06
CA LYS A 182 -9.23 8.00 4.03
C LYS A 182 -8.14 8.40 3.04
N PRO A 183 -8.51 8.87 1.84
CA PRO A 183 -7.55 9.34 0.85
C PRO A 183 -6.57 10.37 1.43
N PRO A 184 -5.32 10.42 0.91
CA PRO A 184 -4.32 11.40 1.33
C PRO A 184 -4.81 12.86 1.15
N PRO A 185 -4.36 13.79 2.02
CA PRO A 185 -3.41 13.62 3.11
C PRO A 185 -4.05 12.99 4.35
N SER A 186 -3.48 11.90 4.85
CA SER A 186 -4.00 11.16 6.00
C SER A 186 -2.84 10.58 6.81
N GLN A 187 -3.15 9.90 7.91
CA GLN A 187 -2.20 9.18 8.73
C GLN A 187 -2.60 7.71 8.81
N LEU A 188 -1.64 6.84 9.12
CA LEU A 188 -1.92 5.44 9.36
C LEU A 188 -2.97 5.28 10.46
N SER A 189 -3.83 4.28 10.30
CA SER A 189 -4.77 3.96 11.37
C SER A 189 -4.06 3.47 12.61
N PRO A 190 -4.44 3.95 13.77
CA PRO A 190 -3.94 3.39 15.02
C PRO A 190 -4.48 1.98 15.30
N LEU A 191 -5.60 1.59 14.68
CA LEU A 191 -6.28 0.31 14.90
C LEU A 191 -6.28 -0.54 13.63
N LEU A 192 -6.18 -1.87 13.80
CA LEU A 192 -6.47 -2.81 12.73
C LEU A 192 -7.91 -2.64 12.25
N ARG A 193 -8.08 -2.67 10.93
CA ARG A 193 -9.38 -2.59 10.27
C ARG A 193 -9.48 -3.60 9.14
N SER A 194 -10.70 -3.91 8.77
CA SER A 194 -10.98 -4.70 7.59
C SER A 194 -12.16 -4.12 6.81
N GLY A 195 -12.18 -4.43 5.55
CA GLY A 195 -13.27 -4.09 4.66
C GLY A 195 -13.54 -5.21 3.68
N ALA A 196 -14.72 -5.18 3.08
CA ALA A 196 -15.08 -6.11 2.04
C ALA A 196 -15.12 -5.41 0.67
N THR A 197 -14.70 -6.12 -0.32
CA THR A 197 -14.74 -5.76 -1.75
C THR A 197 -15.19 -6.99 -2.53
N ILE A 198 -15.29 -6.90 -3.83
CA ILE A 198 -15.65 -8.02 -4.71
C ILE A 198 -14.56 -8.28 -5.74
N ILE A 199 -14.29 -9.55 -6.01
CA ILE A 199 -13.43 -9.93 -7.12
C ILE A 199 -14.13 -9.59 -8.41
N GLY A 200 -13.54 -8.75 -9.23
CA GLY A 200 -14.08 -8.27 -10.48
C GLY A 200 -13.74 -9.16 -11.66
N ALA A 201 -14.65 -9.26 -12.62
CA ALA A 201 -14.37 -9.86 -13.91
C ALA A 201 -13.25 -9.11 -14.64
N THR A 202 -12.36 -9.84 -15.30
CA THR A 202 -11.20 -9.28 -16.02
C THR A 202 -11.56 -8.12 -16.94
N GLY A 203 -12.63 -8.26 -17.73
CA GLY A 203 -13.08 -7.21 -18.65
C GLY A 203 -13.53 -5.94 -17.92
N SER A 204 -14.30 -6.08 -16.85
CA SER A 204 -14.74 -4.94 -16.03
C SER A 204 -13.55 -4.23 -15.37
N CYS A 205 -12.58 -5.00 -14.88
CA CYS A 205 -11.36 -4.48 -14.30
C CYS A 205 -10.53 -3.66 -15.29
N GLN A 206 -10.36 -4.16 -16.50
CA GLN A 206 -9.63 -3.47 -17.56
C GLN A 206 -10.32 -2.17 -17.99
N GLN A 207 -11.64 -2.20 -18.14
CA GLN A 207 -12.44 -1.02 -18.49
C GLN A 207 -12.35 0.07 -17.43
N GLN A 208 -12.30 -0.30 -16.17
CA GLN A 208 -12.18 0.64 -15.05
C GLN A 208 -10.73 1.05 -14.75
N GLY A 209 -9.76 0.61 -15.56
CA GLY A 209 -8.35 0.99 -15.44
C GLY A 209 -7.63 0.33 -14.28
N ALA A 210 -8.01 -0.90 -13.94
CA ALA A 210 -7.32 -1.66 -12.90
C ALA A 210 -5.80 -1.67 -13.09
N GLY A 211 -5.08 -1.52 -11.98
CA GLY A 211 -3.63 -1.52 -11.98
C GLY A 211 -2.95 -0.27 -12.53
N ALA A 212 -3.68 0.79 -12.89
CA ALA A 212 -3.06 2.03 -13.32
C ALA A 212 -2.21 2.64 -12.17
N PRO A 213 -1.01 3.16 -12.47
CA PRO A 213 -0.35 3.27 -13.78
C PRO A 213 0.51 2.05 -14.18
N TYR A 214 0.45 0.95 -13.43
CA TYR A 214 1.34 -0.21 -13.58
C TYR A 214 0.87 -1.23 -14.61
N GLY A 215 -0.43 -1.27 -14.89
CA GLY A 215 -1.10 -2.27 -15.71
C GLY A 215 -1.70 -3.42 -14.90
N PHE A 216 -2.63 -4.14 -15.50
CA PHE A 216 -3.31 -5.29 -14.92
C PHE A 216 -3.03 -6.55 -15.75
N PHE A 217 -2.59 -7.61 -15.07
CA PHE A 217 -2.18 -8.90 -15.65
C PHE A 217 -2.96 -10.04 -14.99
N PRO A 218 -4.11 -10.43 -15.53
CA PRO A 218 -5.04 -11.36 -14.87
C PRO A 218 -4.45 -12.75 -14.57
N GLU A 219 -3.39 -13.16 -15.29
CA GLU A 219 -2.69 -14.43 -15.03
C GLU A 219 -1.99 -14.42 -13.66
N PHE A 220 -1.61 -13.24 -13.15
CA PHE A 220 -0.83 -13.08 -11.92
C PHE A 220 -1.51 -12.21 -10.88
N GLN A 221 -2.66 -11.62 -11.22
CA GLN A 221 -3.30 -10.60 -10.41
C GLN A 221 -4.81 -10.82 -10.30
N ILE A 222 -5.36 -10.45 -9.15
CA ILE A 222 -6.78 -10.30 -8.91
C ILE A 222 -7.08 -8.81 -8.96
N CYS A 223 -8.14 -8.44 -9.63
CA CYS A 223 -8.72 -7.12 -9.50
C CYS A 223 -9.87 -7.18 -8.51
N ALA A 224 -9.87 -6.29 -7.54
CA ALA A 224 -10.97 -6.11 -6.63
C ALA A 224 -11.71 -4.81 -6.96
N LEU A 225 -13.02 -4.93 -7.09
CA LEU A 225 -13.91 -3.79 -7.34
C LEU A 225 -14.50 -3.32 -6.02
N PRO A 226 -14.63 -2.01 -5.80
CA PRO A 226 -15.38 -1.49 -4.68
C PRO A 226 -16.80 -2.07 -4.68
N SER A 227 -17.25 -2.58 -3.55
CA SER A 227 -18.64 -2.98 -3.40
C SER A 227 -19.52 -1.73 -3.42
N PRO A 228 -20.61 -1.68 -4.23
CA PRO A 228 -21.54 -0.56 -4.22
C PRO A 228 -22.12 -0.26 -2.84
N GLU A 229 -22.25 -1.29 -1.98
CA GLU A 229 -22.85 -1.19 -0.65
C GLU A 229 -21.83 -0.78 0.42
N ILE A 230 -20.56 -1.09 0.24
CA ILE A 230 -19.55 -0.98 1.31
C ILE A 230 -18.41 -0.03 0.92
N GLY A 231 -18.11 0.13 -0.39
CA GLY A 231 -17.13 1.08 -0.92
C GLY A 231 -15.75 1.01 -0.24
N ASN A 232 -15.29 -0.21 0.10
CA ASN A 232 -14.03 -0.37 0.83
C ASN A 232 -12.90 -0.63 -0.15
N VAL A 233 -11.81 0.09 0.02
CA VAL A 233 -10.55 -0.12 -0.72
C VAL A 233 -9.36 -0.03 0.22
N SER A 234 -8.30 -0.73 -0.10
CA SER A 234 -7.01 -0.56 0.58
C SER A 234 -6.39 0.80 0.26
N CYS A 235 -5.50 1.28 1.13
CA CYS A 235 -4.81 2.55 0.92
C CYS A 235 -3.33 2.45 1.31
N ASP A 236 -2.61 3.58 1.25
CA ASP A 236 -1.20 3.65 1.63
C ASP A 236 -0.99 3.09 3.04
N GLY A 237 -0.09 2.11 3.16
CA GLY A 237 0.18 1.37 4.38
C GLY A 237 -0.48 -0.01 4.47
N ASP A 238 -1.46 -0.34 3.61
CA ASP A 238 -2.07 -1.66 3.51
C ASP A 238 -1.36 -2.58 2.51
N GLY A 239 -0.47 -2.03 1.67
CA GLY A 239 0.31 -2.79 0.70
C GLY A 239 1.00 -3.99 1.34
N GLY A 240 0.96 -5.15 0.69
CA GLY A 240 1.45 -6.42 1.23
C GLY A 240 0.48 -7.16 2.16
N GLY A 241 -0.59 -6.50 2.60
CA GLY A 241 -1.66 -7.13 3.36
C GLY A 241 -2.45 -8.16 2.56
N PRO A 242 -3.27 -8.97 3.23
CA PRO A 242 -3.97 -10.06 2.59
C PRO A 242 -5.26 -9.66 1.90
N GLY A 243 -5.53 -10.30 0.77
CA GLY A 243 -6.88 -10.51 0.27
C GLY A 243 -7.36 -11.89 0.69
N LEU A 244 -8.43 -11.94 1.47
CA LEU A 244 -8.95 -13.15 2.12
C LEU A 244 -10.33 -13.52 1.58
N VAL A 245 -10.56 -14.80 1.37
CA VAL A 245 -11.86 -15.34 1.00
C VAL A 245 -12.30 -16.39 2.03
N PRO A 246 -13.52 -16.29 2.56
CA PRO A 246 -14.04 -17.32 3.45
C PRO A 246 -14.37 -18.60 2.66
N ARG A 247 -14.02 -19.74 3.23
CA ARG A 247 -14.47 -21.06 2.79
C ARG A 247 -15.87 -21.36 3.34
N GLN A 248 -16.42 -22.49 2.90
CA GLN A 248 -17.72 -22.97 3.39
C GLN A 248 -17.73 -23.26 4.92
N ASP A 249 -16.59 -23.66 5.46
CA ASP A 249 -16.38 -23.90 6.89
C ASP A 249 -16.10 -22.60 7.69
N GLY A 250 -16.17 -21.44 7.05
CA GLY A 250 -15.88 -20.13 7.64
C GLY A 250 -14.40 -19.80 7.78
N ALA A 251 -13.50 -20.75 7.55
CA ALA A 251 -12.07 -20.49 7.60
C ALA A 251 -11.61 -19.57 6.47
N LEU A 252 -10.74 -18.62 6.80
CA LEU A 252 -10.20 -17.68 5.83
C LEU A 252 -9.01 -18.27 5.07
N VAL A 253 -8.94 -18.00 3.77
CA VAL A 253 -7.84 -18.36 2.88
C VAL A 253 -7.31 -17.12 2.22
N GLN A 254 -6.02 -16.92 2.26
CA GLN A 254 -5.39 -15.83 1.53
C GLN A 254 -5.26 -16.19 0.05
N VAL A 255 -5.96 -15.44 -0.78
CA VAL A 255 -5.97 -15.57 -2.24
C VAL A 255 -5.15 -14.50 -2.93
N GLY A 256 -4.88 -13.39 -2.23
CA GLY A 256 -4.17 -12.24 -2.79
C GLY A 256 -3.23 -11.56 -1.80
N VAL A 257 -2.26 -10.82 -2.35
CA VAL A 257 -1.39 -9.87 -1.65
C VAL A 257 -1.64 -8.49 -2.23
N ILE A 258 -2.06 -7.53 -1.41
CA ILE A 258 -2.37 -6.15 -1.83
C ILE A 258 -1.14 -5.55 -2.50
N SER A 259 -1.29 -5.12 -3.76
CA SER A 259 -0.20 -4.62 -4.60
C SER A 259 -0.34 -3.16 -4.99
N SER A 260 -1.47 -2.80 -5.56
CA SER A 260 -1.72 -1.41 -5.97
C SER A 260 -3.20 -1.07 -5.93
N GLN A 261 -3.48 0.13 -5.52
CA GLN A 261 -4.78 0.77 -5.57
C GLN A 261 -4.77 1.91 -6.59
N GLY A 262 -5.93 2.38 -6.96
CA GLY A 262 -6.07 3.57 -7.80
C GLY A 262 -5.39 4.79 -7.18
N PRO A 263 -5.00 5.80 -7.98
CA PRO A 263 -4.38 7.01 -7.48
C PRO A 263 -5.23 7.66 -6.37
N GLY A 264 -4.61 7.96 -5.22
CA GLY A 264 -5.29 8.63 -4.12
C GLY A 264 -6.26 7.77 -3.32
N CYS A 265 -6.27 6.45 -3.48
CA CYS A 265 -7.17 5.53 -2.80
C CYS A 265 -8.66 5.87 -3.04
N GLU A 266 -9.00 6.21 -4.26
CA GLU A 266 -10.35 6.57 -4.66
C GLU A 266 -11.28 5.36 -4.58
N LEU A 267 -12.47 5.57 -3.99
CA LEU A 267 -13.45 4.50 -3.73
C LEU A 267 -14.09 3.92 -4.99
N ASP A 268 -13.98 4.60 -6.11
CA ASP A 268 -14.53 4.19 -7.41
C ASP A 268 -13.50 3.51 -8.31
N LYS A 269 -12.28 3.32 -7.83
CA LYS A 269 -11.19 2.69 -8.59
C LYS A 269 -10.91 1.28 -8.12
N PRO A 270 -10.66 0.36 -9.08
CA PRO A 270 -10.25 -0.99 -8.75
C PRO A 270 -8.89 -1.01 -8.04
N GLU A 271 -8.75 -1.91 -7.10
CA GLU A 271 -7.45 -2.29 -6.55
C GLU A 271 -6.95 -3.60 -7.16
N VAL A 272 -5.64 -3.82 -7.13
CA VAL A 272 -5.00 -5.02 -7.69
C VAL A 272 -4.20 -5.72 -6.61
N LEU A 273 -4.43 -7.03 -6.51
CA LEU A 273 -3.68 -7.92 -5.63
C LEU A 273 -2.91 -8.94 -6.47
N THR A 274 -1.71 -9.30 -6.04
CA THR A 274 -0.99 -10.44 -6.63
C THR A 274 -1.65 -11.73 -6.21
N ARG A 275 -1.96 -12.62 -7.16
CA ARG A 275 -2.56 -13.94 -6.92
C ARG A 275 -1.59 -14.85 -6.18
N VAL A 276 -2.03 -15.38 -5.04
CA VAL A 276 -1.21 -16.29 -4.21
C VAL A 276 -0.98 -17.61 -4.91
N ASP A 277 -1.97 -18.16 -5.60
CA ASP A 277 -1.85 -19.43 -6.33
C ASP A 277 -0.83 -19.35 -7.47
N SER A 278 -0.63 -18.18 -8.10
CA SER A 278 0.38 -17.98 -9.16
C SER A 278 1.83 -17.97 -8.64
N VAL A 279 2.02 -17.71 -7.35
CA VAL A 279 3.34 -17.65 -6.70
C VAL A 279 3.53 -18.77 -5.66
N TYR A 280 2.56 -19.66 -5.55
CA TYR A 280 2.46 -20.69 -4.51
C TYR A 280 3.72 -21.56 -4.40
N GLY A 281 4.25 -22.04 -5.52
CA GLY A 281 5.44 -22.90 -5.54
C GLY A 281 6.67 -22.23 -4.93
N TRP A 282 6.86 -20.93 -5.24
CA TRP A 282 7.97 -20.18 -4.67
C TRP A 282 7.77 -19.94 -3.17
N VAL A 283 6.59 -19.53 -2.75
CA VAL A 283 6.28 -19.27 -1.34
C VAL A 283 6.43 -20.53 -0.50
N THR A 284 5.87 -21.67 -0.95
CA THR A 284 5.92 -22.93 -0.20
C THR A 284 7.29 -23.54 -0.13
N SER A 285 8.17 -23.30 -1.11
CA SER A 285 9.57 -23.72 -1.03
C SER A 285 10.30 -23.06 0.15
N TRP A 286 9.96 -21.81 0.46
CA TRP A 286 10.50 -21.11 1.63
C TRP A 286 9.84 -21.56 2.94
N ILE A 287 8.53 -21.82 2.94
CA ILE A 287 7.85 -22.40 4.11
C ILE A 287 8.53 -23.71 4.51
N ALA A 288 8.74 -24.61 3.57
CA ALA A 288 9.41 -25.90 3.82
C ALA A 288 10.83 -25.73 4.40
N ALA A 289 11.57 -24.71 3.96
CA ALA A 289 12.90 -24.41 4.46
C ALA A 289 12.91 -23.95 5.94
N TYR A 290 11.86 -23.26 6.38
CA TYR A 290 11.75 -22.69 7.73
C TYR A 290 10.85 -23.48 8.69
N GLU A 291 10.17 -24.54 8.23
CA GLU A 291 9.44 -25.51 9.07
C GLU A 291 10.32 -26.66 9.57
N GLY A 292 11.63 -26.57 9.46
CA GLY A 292 12.56 -27.58 9.99
C GLY A 292 12.78 -28.78 9.08
N ARG A 293 12.38 -28.74 7.81
CA ARG A 293 12.60 -29.83 6.84
C ARG A 293 13.95 -29.77 6.12
N GLY A 294 14.89 -28.96 6.64
CA GLY A 294 16.31 -29.00 6.25
C GLY A 294 16.67 -28.58 4.82
N TYR A 295 15.71 -28.17 4.01
CA TYR A 295 15.94 -27.75 2.64
C TYR A 295 15.94 -26.23 2.53
N VAL A 296 17.11 -25.62 2.51
CA VAL A 296 17.25 -24.26 1.98
C VAL A 296 17.14 -24.38 0.46
N PRO A 297 16.09 -23.84 -0.18
CA PRO A 297 16.01 -23.88 -1.63
C PRO A 297 17.30 -23.29 -2.19
N LYS A 298 18.11 -24.08 -2.90
CA LYS A 298 19.08 -23.51 -3.83
C LYS A 298 18.23 -22.80 -4.87
N VAL A 299 17.96 -21.53 -4.65
CA VAL A 299 17.39 -20.68 -5.66
C VAL A 299 18.44 -20.62 -6.76
N SER A 300 18.31 -21.47 -7.74
CA SER A 300 18.90 -21.20 -9.04
C SER A 300 18.19 -19.93 -9.50
N ILE A 301 18.85 -18.78 -9.34
CA ILE A 301 18.38 -17.53 -9.91
C ILE A 301 18.21 -17.83 -11.39
N PRO A 302 16.98 -17.89 -11.94
CA PRO A 302 16.80 -18.13 -13.36
C PRO A 302 17.65 -17.09 -14.05
N LYS A 303 18.41 -17.50 -15.06
CA LYS A 303 19.24 -16.57 -15.84
C LYS A 303 18.34 -15.42 -16.24
N VAL A 304 18.52 -14.28 -15.58
CA VAL A 304 17.60 -13.14 -15.70
C VAL A 304 17.63 -12.69 -17.14
N THR A 305 16.59 -13.05 -17.88
CA THR A 305 16.39 -12.51 -19.22
C THR A 305 15.90 -11.08 -19.02
N TYR A 306 16.80 -10.14 -19.19
CA TYR A 306 16.45 -8.73 -19.14
C TYR A 306 15.43 -8.43 -20.22
N PRO A 307 14.26 -7.87 -19.85
CA PRO A 307 13.37 -7.31 -20.85
C PRO A 307 14.13 -6.22 -21.61
N GLN A 308 13.80 -6.05 -22.88
CA GLN A 308 14.40 -4.96 -23.64
C GLN A 308 14.03 -3.61 -23.00
N MET A 309 15.03 -2.76 -22.75
CA MET A 309 14.80 -1.37 -22.33
C MET A 309 14.38 -0.55 -23.54
N SER A 310 13.12 -0.70 -23.96
CA SER A 310 12.53 0.01 -25.09
C SER A 310 12.21 1.48 -24.74
N GLU A 311 11.93 2.29 -25.75
CA GLU A 311 11.46 3.66 -25.56
C GLU A 311 10.14 3.71 -24.77
N GLN A 312 9.21 2.81 -25.08
CA GLN A 312 7.96 2.69 -24.35
C GLN A 312 8.21 2.38 -22.86
N ARG A 313 9.14 1.49 -22.57
CA ARG A 313 9.55 1.18 -21.21
C ARG A 313 10.20 2.36 -20.51
N PHE A 314 11.05 3.11 -21.22
CA PHE A 314 11.62 4.34 -20.69
C PHE A 314 10.51 5.36 -20.34
N LYS A 315 9.54 5.57 -21.24
CA LYS A 315 8.41 6.49 -21.01
C LYS A 315 7.59 6.13 -19.77
N SER A 316 7.44 4.83 -19.46
CA SER A 316 6.74 4.38 -18.25
C SER A 316 7.54 4.58 -16.97
N LEU A 317 8.85 4.45 -17.01
CA LEU A 317 9.74 4.53 -15.85
C LEU A 317 10.23 5.94 -15.53
N ALA A 318 10.49 6.74 -16.58
CA ALA A 318 11.09 8.06 -16.44
C ALA A 318 10.31 9.01 -15.50
N PRO A 319 8.97 9.09 -15.52
CA PRO A 319 8.24 9.94 -14.59
C PRO A 319 8.52 9.62 -13.13
N GLN A 320 8.56 8.35 -12.77
CA GLN A 320 8.79 7.88 -11.40
C GLN A 320 10.21 8.20 -10.94
N VAL A 321 11.18 7.90 -11.79
CA VAL A 321 12.59 8.13 -11.52
C VAL A 321 12.91 9.63 -11.40
N LEU A 322 12.29 10.45 -12.24
CA LEU A 322 12.45 11.91 -12.19
C LEU A 322 11.73 12.51 -10.97
N ALA A 323 10.55 12.01 -10.60
CA ALA A 323 9.85 12.43 -9.39
C ALA A 323 10.71 12.15 -8.16
N TRP A 324 11.33 10.98 -8.10
CA TRP A 324 12.23 10.63 -7.00
C TRP A 324 13.47 11.54 -6.90
N ASN A 325 14.14 11.79 -8.02
CA ASN A 325 15.42 12.51 -8.01
C ASN A 325 15.26 14.03 -7.95
N PHE A 326 14.18 14.56 -8.48
CA PHE A 326 13.95 16.01 -8.57
C PHE A 326 12.77 16.49 -7.73
N ARG A 327 12.10 15.57 -6.98
CA ARG A 327 11.05 15.85 -5.99
C ARG A 327 10.15 17.05 -6.43
N LYS A 328 10.11 18.11 -5.61
CA LYS A 328 9.28 19.29 -5.85
C LYS A 328 9.42 19.90 -7.24
N ALA A 329 10.62 19.90 -7.82
CA ALA A 329 10.87 20.46 -9.15
C ALA A 329 10.22 19.61 -10.27
N PHE A 330 9.97 18.33 -10.02
CA PHE A 330 9.30 17.46 -10.96
C PHE A 330 7.82 17.29 -10.64
N THR A 331 7.45 17.04 -9.38
CA THR A 331 6.05 16.89 -8.95
C THR A 331 5.25 18.17 -9.12
N GLY A 332 5.88 19.33 -8.89
CA GLY A 332 5.28 20.65 -9.15
C GLY A 332 5.42 21.16 -10.59
N ARG A 333 5.73 20.27 -11.57
CA ARG A 333 5.84 20.66 -12.97
C ARG A 333 4.50 21.17 -13.51
N ARG A 334 4.60 22.12 -14.43
CA ARG A 334 3.44 22.57 -15.23
C ARG A 334 3.57 22.01 -16.63
N GLY A 335 2.52 21.36 -17.12
CA GLY A 335 2.50 20.70 -18.42
C GLY A 335 3.09 19.28 -18.44
N PRO A 336 3.02 18.59 -19.57
CA PRO A 336 3.48 17.22 -19.73
C PRO A 336 5.01 17.11 -19.65
N LEU A 337 5.49 15.94 -19.21
CA LEU A 337 6.88 15.56 -19.40
C LEU A 337 7.11 15.28 -20.89
N THR A 338 8.04 16.00 -21.48
CA THR A 338 8.50 15.71 -22.86
C THR A 338 9.62 14.68 -22.82
N ILE A 339 9.49 13.64 -23.64
CA ILE A 339 10.50 12.59 -23.83
C ILE A 339 10.68 12.40 -25.33
N ASN A 340 11.88 12.63 -25.81
CA ASN A 340 12.19 12.52 -27.24
C ASN A 340 13.67 12.13 -27.46
N ARG A 341 14.05 11.97 -28.74
CA ARG A 341 15.42 11.67 -29.16
C ARG A 341 16.04 10.52 -28.35
N CYS A 342 15.30 9.43 -28.23
CA CYS A 342 15.77 8.24 -27.54
C CYS A 342 16.82 7.52 -28.40
N LYS A 343 17.95 7.17 -27.78
CA LYS A 343 19.00 6.36 -28.38
C LYS A 343 19.16 5.08 -27.59
N GLN A 344 18.97 3.95 -28.25
CA GLN A 344 19.26 2.65 -27.68
C GLN A 344 20.77 2.52 -27.44
N LEU A 345 21.18 2.11 -26.24
CA LEU A 345 22.56 1.91 -25.83
C LEU A 345 22.93 0.41 -25.71
N GLY A 346 22.07 -0.46 -26.22
CA GLY A 346 22.12 -1.90 -26.10
C GLY A 346 20.78 -2.47 -25.65
N LYS A 347 20.64 -3.80 -25.61
CA LYS A 347 19.37 -4.47 -25.24
C LYS A 347 18.79 -3.98 -23.90
N ILE A 348 19.65 -3.66 -22.95
CA ILE A 348 19.28 -3.39 -21.55
C ILE A 348 19.39 -1.90 -21.17
N ALA A 349 19.71 -1.02 -22.10
CA ALA A 349 19.94 0.40 -21.79
C ALA A 349 19.45 1.33 -22.89
N ILE A 350 18.86 2.46 -22.50
CA ILE A 350 18.41 3.51 -23.40
C ILE A 350 18.69 4.89 -22.78
N LYS A 351 18.92 5.86 -23.63
CA LYS A 351 19.10 7.27 -23.24
C LYS A 351 18.14 8.13 -24.04
N CYS A 352 17.34 8.94 -23.32
CA CYS A 352 16.40 9.87 -23.95
C CYS A 352 16.66 11.30 -23.52
N GLN A 353 16.24 12.25 -24.34
CA GLN A 353 16.14 13.64 -23.95
C GLN A 353 14.79 13.86 -23.22
N VAL A 354 14.85 14.56 -22.09
CA VAL A 354 13.67 14.88 -21.29
C VAL A 354 13.57 16.36 -21.04
N GLY A 355 12.33 16.86 -20.86
CA GLY A 355 12.10 18.26 -20.51
C GLY A 355 10.77 18.44 -19.80
N TRP A 356 10.73 19.43 -18.89
CA TRP A 356 9.51 19.89 -18.19
C TRP A 356 9.69 21.34 -17.75
N THR A 357 8.62 21.94 -17.27
CA THR A 357 8.63 23.30 -16.72
C THR A 357 8.27 23.26 -15.23
N TYR A 358 9.03 23.94 -14.39
CA TYR A 358 8.75 24.14 -12.99
C TYR A 358 8.92 25.61 -12.61
N ALA A 359 7.91 26.19 -11.97
CA ALA A 359 7.87 27.60 -11.56
C ALA A 359 8.20 28.58 -12.71
N GLY A 360 7.76 28.26 -13.94
CA GLY A 360 8.00 29.06 -15.15
C GLY A 360 9.39 28.87 -15.77
N MET A 361 10.28 28.07 -15.17
CA MET A 361 11.63 27.83 -15.66
C MET A 361 11.74 26.46 -16.34
N PRO A 362 12.43 26.39 -17.51
CA PRO A 362 12.62 25.12 -18.20
C PRO A 362 13.65 24.24 -17.50
N TRP A 363 13.32 22.97 -17.39
CA TRP A 363 14.21 21.89 -16.99
C TRP A 363 14.36 20.95 -18.18
N SER A 364 15.56 20.65 -18.58
CA SER A 364 15.81 19.76 -19.71
C SER A 364 17.16 19.09 -19.62
N GLY A 365 17.27 17.93 -20.23
CA GLY A 365 18.55 17.24 -20.25
C GLY A 365 18.46 15.83 -20.81
N ARG A 366 19.43 15.02 -20.49
CA ARG A 366 19.51 13.61 -20.90
C ARG A 366 19.40 12.71 -19.69
N VAL A 367 18.58 11.69 -19.82
CA VAL A 367 18.37 10.63 -18.81
C VAL A 367 18.66 9.30 -19.48
N SER A 368 19.44 8.46 -18.85
CA SER A 368 19.70 7.09 -19.27
C SER A 368 19.20 6.13 -18.19
N LEU A 369 18.50 5.09 -18.62
CA LEU A 369 18.07 3.97 -17.78
C LEU A 369 18.77 2.71 -18.27
N ARG A 370 19.31 1.93 -17.36
CA ARG A 370 19.98 0.66 -17.64
C ARG A 370 19.59 -0.38 -16.62
N TYR A 371 19.20 -1.56 -17.07
CA TYR A 371 19.09 -2.71 -16.19
C TYR A 371 20.48 -3.16 -15.72
N ALA A 372 20.59 -3.51 -14.48
CA ALA A 372 21.76 -4.14 -13.89
C ALA A 372 21.29 -5.24 -12.92
N THR A 373 22.12 -6.25 -12.73
CA THR A 373 21.91 -7.25 -11.67
C THR A 373 22.86 -6.97 -10.52
N THR A 374 22.34 -7.10 -9.32
CA THR A 374 23.13 -7.23 -8.11
C THR A 374 22.93 -8.63 -7.55
N ARG A 375 23.65 -8.96 -6.49
CA ARG A 375 23.39 -10.21 -5.72
C ARG A 375 21.97 -10.24 -5.16
N GLU A 376 21.30 -9.10 -5.12
CA GLU A 376 19.99 -8.85 -4.53
C GLU A 376 18.86 -8.77 -5.57
N GLY A 377 19.16 -8.88 -6.87
CA GLY A 377 18.16 -8.88 -7.94
C GLY A 377 18.40 -7.86 -9.06
N LEU A 378 17.34 -7.63 -9.84
CA LEU A 378 17.36 -6.70 -10.96
C LEU A 378 17.17 -5.27 -10.47
N ILE A 379 18.11 -4.40 -10.80
CA ILE A 379 18.01 -2.95 -10.51
C ILE A 379 17.97 -2.14 -11.80
N ILE A 380 17.52 -0.89 -11.70
CA ILE A 380 17.58 0.09 -12.77
C ILE A 380 18.56 1.18 -12.37
N ASN A 381 19.71 1.20 -13.02
CA ASN A 381 20.65 2.29 -12.86
C ASN A 381 20.17 3.52 -13.64
N LEU A 382 20.14 4.63 -12.94
CA LEU A 382 19.79 5.94 -13.49
C LEU A 382 21.05 6.77 -13.67
N GLY A 383 21.30 7.18 -14.91
CA GLY A 383 22.27 8.26 -15.19
C GLY A 383 21.54 9.49 -15.70
N TYR A 384 21.90 10.67 -15.23
CA TYR A 384 21.28 11.90 -15.73
C TYR A 384 22.24 13.09 -15.78
N ARG A 385 21.95 13.98 -16.74
CA ARG A 385 22.55 15.31 -16.83
C ARG A 385 21.43 16.29 -17.18
N ILE A 386 20.86 16.92 -16.17
CA ILE A 386 19.73 17.85 -16.26
C ILE A 386 20.25 19.26 -16.03
N LYS A 387 19.82 20.19 -16.87
CA LYS A 387 20.08 21.62 -16.72
C LYS A 387 18.78 22.36 -16.45
N HIS A 388 18.84 23.34 -15.58
CA HIS A 388 17.74 24.26 -15.31
C HIS A 388 18.28 25.67 -15.08
N VAL A 389 17.41 26.66 -15.20
CA VAL A 389 17.76 28.06 -14.92
C VAL A 389 17.47 28.36 -13.45
N ASN A 390 18.44 28.93 -12.75
CA ASN A 390 18.24 29.41 -11.39
C ASN A 390 17.37 30.68 -11.43
N LYS A 391 16.18 30.62 -10.80
CA LYS A 391 15.17 31.69 -10.85
C LYS A 391 15.66 33.00 -10.25
N THR A 392 16.39 32.94 -9.16
CA THR A 392 16.92 34.14 -8.46
C THR A 392 17.99 34.80 -9.30
N CYS A 393 18.92 34.02 -9.82
CA CYS A 393 19.95 34.49 -10.75
C CYS A 393 19.34 35.07 -12.03
N PHE A 394 18.31 34.42 -12.61
CA PHE A 394 17.63 34.89 -13.80
C PHE A 394 16.95 36.24 -13.58
N LYS A 395 16.29 36.45 -12.45
CA LYS A 395 15.71 37.76 -12.08
C LYS A 395 16.78 38.84 -11.97
N LYS A 396 17.94 38.53 -11.36
CA LYS A 396 19.05 39.47 -11.17
C LYS A 396 19.79 39.83 -12.49
N TYR A 397 19.98 38.85 -13.37
CA TYR A 397 20.84 38.99 -14.57
C TYR A 397 20.06 38.83 -15.88
N ARG A 398 18.74 38.89 -15.89
CA ARG A 398 17.85 38.90 -17.07
C ARG A 398 18.20 37.85 -18.12
N GLY A 399 18.31 36.58 -17.72
CA GLY A 399 18.41 35.46 -18.66
C GLY A 399 19.81 35.13 -19.22
N THR A 400 20.85 35.61 -18.61
CA THR A 400 22.22 35.29 -19.04
C THR A 400 22.55 33.79 -18.89
N ARG A 401 23.36 33.23 -19.76
CA ARG A 401 23.84 31.83 -19.72
C ARG A 401 24.51 31.45 -18.38
N ARG A 402 24.95 32.42 -17.59
CA ARG A 402 25.57 32.25 -16.26
C ARG A 402 24.58 31.69 -15.20
N CYS A 403 23.27 31.79 -15.44
CA CYS A 403 22.26 31.31 -14.52
C CYS A 403 21.87 29.83 -14.72
N VAL A 404 22.51 29.12 -15.61
CA VAL A 404 22.25 27.71 -15.87
C VAL A 404 22.97 26.83 -14.84
N VAL A 405 22.18 26.02 -14.09
CA VAL A 405 22.68 25.00 -13.17
C VAL A 405 22.62 23.64 -13.86
N ILE A 406 23.66 22.85 -13.74
CA ILE A 406 23.73 21.49 -14.27
C ILE A 406 23.80 20.52 -13.10
N VAL A 407 22.80 19.64 -13.00
CA VAL A 407 22.74 18.55 -12.02
C VAL A 407 23.11 17.26 -12.73
N ARG A 408 24.04 16.51 -12.17
CA ARG A 408 24.48 15.20 -12.68
C ARG A 408 24.33 14.15 -11.59
N GLY A 409 24.03 12.92 -12.00
CA GLY A 409 23.98 11.75 -11.12
C GLY A 409 24.17 10.47 -11.94
N HIS A 410 24.63 9.42 -11.27
CA HIS A 410 24.83 8.07 -11.76
C HIS A 410 24.14 7.08 -10.84
#